data_eaa9230073dfe4ca90c7f8055c550505
#
_entry.id   eaa9230073dfe4ca90c7f8055c550505
#
_cell.length_a   1.000
_cell.length_b   1.000
_cell.length_c   1.000
_cell.angle_alpha   90.00
_cell.angle_beta   90.00
_cell.angle_gamma   90.00
#
_symmetry.space_group_name_H-M   'P 1'
#
loop_
_entity.id
_entity.type
_entity.pdbx_description
1 polymer ?
#
loop_
_entity_poly.entity_id
_entity_poly.type
_entity_poly.pdbx_seq_one_letter_code
_entity_poly.pdbx_strand_id
1 'polypeptide(L)'
;VLTREELTAVAEVAVEHDLVVVTDEVYEHLVFDDALSADGHVPLCTLPGMAERTLTLSSIGKSYSLTGWKIGWATGPAHLVAALLDAKQWLTFTSGAPLQPAAAHALDHEPDWPRALTRDLQTRRDALVAGLADAGLPVARTAEGTYFVATDVSHLGWSDGAEFCWALPERAGVVAVPLQGFYDDPATADGRHLVRWAFCKTPDLIAAGLERLAGADLTR
;
A
#
# COMPACT_ATOMS: atom_id res chain seq x y z
N VAL A 1 -1.36 -0.44 -9.71
CA VAL A 1 -0.35 -1.48 -10.02
C VAL A 1 0.45 -1.01 -11.22
N LEU A 2 1.79 -1.19 -11.18
CA LEU A 2 2.63 -0.86 -12.35
C LEU A 2 2.47 -1.93 -13.42
N THR A 3 2.35 -1.48 -14.65
CA THR A 3 2.29 -2.36 -15.82
C THR A 3 3.68 -2.92 -16.16
N ARG A 4 3.73 -4.01 -16.91
CA ARG A 4 5.00 -4.57 -17.42
C ARG A 4 5.79 -3.56 -18.24
N GLU A 5 5.12 -2.70 -19.02
CA GLU A 5 5.76 -1.65 -19.82
C GLU A 5 6.46 -0.61 -18.93
N GLU A 6 5.76 -0.11 -17.90
CA GLU A 6 6.34 0.82 -16.93
C GLU A 6 7.53 0.20 -16.18
N LEU A 7 7.41 -1.07 -15.77
CA LEU A 7 8.50 -1.79 -15.11
C LEU A 7 9.68 -2.03 -16.07
N THR A 8 9.42 -2.26 -17.35
CA THR A 8 10.49 -2.42 -18.37
C THR A 8 11.27 -1.11 -18.52
N ALA A 9 10.60 0.04 -18.55
CA ALA A 9 11.27 1.33 -18.61
C ALA A 9 12.16 1.58 -17.37
N VAL A 10 11.70 1.19 -16.17
CA VAL A 10 12.54 1.23 -14.96
C VAL A 10 13.75 0.31 -15.07
N ALA A 11 13.56 -0.92 -15.59
CA ALA A 11 14.64 -1.89 -15.77
C ALA A 11 15.69 -1.40 -16.78
N GLU A 12 15.28 -0.80 -17.89
CA GLU A 12 16.19 -0.24 -18.91
C GLU A 12 17.10 0.83 -18.30
N VAL A 13 16.54 1.77 -17.53
CA VAL A 13 17.33 2.81 -16.82
C VAL A 13 18.29 2.18 -15.82
N ALA A 14 17.84 1.19 -15.06
CA ALA A 14 18.66 0.51 -14.06
C ALA A 14 19.84 -0.24 -14.70
N VAL A 15 19.63 -0.87 -15.84
CA VAL A 15 20.68 -1.58 -16.59
C VAL A 15 21.65 -0.60 -17.25
N GLU A 16 21.14 0.44 -17.93
CA GLU A 16 21.95 1.46 -18.61
C GLU A 16 22.93 2.17 -17.65
N HIS A 17 22.47 2.47 -16.44
CA HIS A 17 23.25 3.21 -15.46
C HIS A 17 23.89 2.32 -14.37
N ASP A 18 23.87 0.99 -14.55
CA ASP A 18 24.40 0.00 -13.60
C ASP A 18 23.93 0.21 -12.15
N LEU A 19 22.62 0.48 -11.98
CA LEU A 19 22.03 0.75 -10.67
C LEU A 19 21.72 -0.53 -9.90
N VAL A 20 21.89 -0.49 -8.59
CA VAL A 20 21.28 -1.44 -7.67
C VAL A 20 19.84 -0.98 -7.41
N VAL A 21 18.91 -1.91 -7.48
CA VAL A 21 17.49 -1.63 -7.28
C VAL A 21 16.99 -2.31 -6.00
N VAL A 22 16.23 -1.59 -5.21
CA VAL A 22 15.52 -2.13 -4.05
C VAL A 22 14.03 -1.92 -4.28
N THR A 23 13.27 -3.01 -4.31
CA THR A 23 11.81 -2.96 -4.45
C THR A 23 11.12 -3.32 -3.14
N ASP A 24 10.12 -2.52 -2.74
CA ASP A 24 9.21 -2.87 -1.66
C ASP A 24 7.93 -3.46 -2.27
N GLU A 25 7.86 -4.79 -2.26
CA GLU A 25 6.79 -5.56 -2.88
C GLU A 25 5.81 -6.16 -1.85
N VAL A 26 5.65 -5.52 -0.67
CA VAL A 26 4.81 -6.04 0.42
C VAL A 26 3.34 -6.22 0.05
N TYR A 27 2.88 -5.61 -1.05
CA TYR A 27 1.52 -5.78 -1.60
C TYR A 27 1.45 -6.74 -2.79
N GLU A 28 2.46 -7.53 -3.06
CA GLU A 28 2.58 -8.43 -4.21
C GLU A 28 1.36 -9.35 -4.42
N HIS A 29 0.71 -9.76 -3.34
CA HIS A 29 -0.49 -10.60 -3.38
C HIS A 29 -1.81 -9.82 -3.36
N LEU A 30 -1.77 -8.50 -3.14
CA LEU A 30 -2.96 -7.66 -3.00
C LEU A 30 -3.21 -6.87 -4.29
N VAL A 31 -3.40 -7.58 -5.40
CA VAL A 31 -3.82 -7.04 -6.70
C VAL A 31 -5.21 -7.57 -7.02
N PHE A 32 -6.13 -6.69 -7.37
CA PHE A 32 -7.53 -7.01 -7.56
C PHE A 32 -7.82 -7.59 -8.96
N ASP A 33 -8.91 -8.35 -9.06
CA ASP A 33 -9.30 -9.03 -10.31
C ASP A 33 -9.65 -8.06 -11.45
N ASP A 34 -9.99 -6.82 -11.13
CA ASP A 34 -10.30 -5.73 -12.07
C ASP A 34 -9.13 -4.78 -12.36
N ALA A 35 -7.90 -5.13 -11.94
CA ALA A 35 -6.73 -4.36 -12.25
C ALA A 35 -6.50 -4.26 -13.77
N LEU A 36 -6.05 -3.07 -14.22
CA LEU A 36 -5.73 -2.85 -15.65
C LEU A 36 -4.52 -3.66 -16.12
N SER A 37 -3.62 -3.99 -15.19
CA SER A 37 -2.48 -4.87 -15.47
C SER A 37 -2.96 -6.32 -15.61
N ALA A 38 -3.07 -6.81 -16.84
CA ALA A 38 -3.44 -8.20 -17.12
C ALA A 38 -2.46 -9.24 -16.52
N ASP A 39 -1.22 -8.81 -16.26
CA ASP A 39 -0.17 -9.66 -15.66
C ASP A 39 -0.26 -9.70 -14.12
N GLY A 40 -1.16 -8.92 -13.50
CA GLY A 40 -1.20 -8.74 -12.06
C GLY A 40 0.07 -8.06 -11.54
N HIS A 41 0.60 -8.55 -10.39
CA HIS A 41 1.89 -8.12 -9.89
C HIS A 41 3.02 -8.79 -10.67
N VAL A 42 3.93 -7.99 -11.21
CA VAL A 42 5.14 -8.45 -11.88
C VAL A 42 6.35 -8.08 -11.01
N PRO A 43 7.05 -9.05 -10.40
CA PRO A 43 8.26 -8.75 -9.65
C PRO A 43 9.34 -8.18 -10.56
N LEU A 44 9.90 -7.02 -10.23
CA LEU A 44 10.89 -6.34 -11.08
C LEU A 44 12.14 -7.20 -11.32
N CYS A 45 12.54 -8.00 -10.34
CA CYS A 45 13.68 -8.91 -10.46
C CYS A 45 13.54 -9.98 -11.58
N THR A 46 12.31 -10.20 -12.09
CA THR A 46 12.06 -11.18 -13.18
C THR A 46 12.29 -10.61 -14.58
N LEU A 47 12.48 -9.30 -14.69
CA LEU A 47 12.75 -8.66 -15.97
C LEU A 47 14.22 -8.86 -16.41
N PRO A 48 14.51 -8.81 -17.72
CA PRO A 48 15.86 -8.98 -18.23
C PRO A 48 16.87 -8.02 -17.57
N GLY A 49 18.01 -8.53 -17.12
CA GLY A 49 19.08 -7.75 -16.51
C GLY A 49 18.79 -7.30 -15.06
N MET A 50 17.69 -7.73 -14.45
CA MET A 50 17.31 -7.27 -13.11
C MET A 50 17.63 -8.26 -11.98
N ALA A 51 17.71 -9.56 -12.27
CA ALA A 51 17.94 -10.59 -11.24
C ALA A 51 19.25 -10.39 -10.46
N GLU A 52 20.30 -9.93 -11.13
CA GLU A 52 21.63 -9.74 -10.53
C GLU A 52 21.80 -8.41 -9.78
N ARG A 53 20.83 -7.50 -9.85
CA ARG A 53 20.89 -6.16 -9.27
C ARG A 53 19.74 -5.76 -8.40
N THR A 54 18.70 -6.62 -8.24
CA THR A 54 17.49 -6.30 -7.48
C THR A 54 17.49 -6.99 -6.13
N LEU A 55 17.25 -6.20 -5.08
CA LEU A 55 16.89 -6.67 -3.75
C LEU A 55 15.39 -6.46 -3.55
N THR A 56 14.64 -7.55 -3.53
CA THR A 56 13.18 -7.53 -3.34
C THR A 56 12.83 -7.68 -1.86
N LEU A 57 12.05 -6.74 -1.32
CA LEU A 57 11.58 -6.74 0.06
C LEU A 57 10.10 -7.15 0.09
N SER A 58 9.74 -8.06 0.99
CA SER A 58 8.35 -8.42 1.24
C SER A 58 8.11 -8.77 2.71
N SER A 59 6.85 -9.00 3.09
CA SER A 59 6.49 -9.33 4.47
C SER A 59 5.18 -10.10 4.57
N ILE A 60 5.05 -10.88 5.64
CA ILE A 60 3.79 -11.54 6.00
C ILE A 60 2.73 -10.52 6.50
N GLY A 61 3.16 -9.32 6.84
CA GLY A 61 2.32 -8.29 7.45
C GLY A 61 1.11 -7.87 6.63
N LYS A 62 1.25 -7.81 5.30
CA LYS A 62 0.18 -7.39 4.38
C LYS A 62 -0.58 -8.60 3.84
N SER A 63 0.13 -9.54 3.25
CA SER A 63 -0.44 -10.71 2.59
C SER A 63 -1.21 -11.65 3.53
N TYR A 64 -0.86 -11.66 4.82
CA TYR A 64 -1.51 -12.48 5.85
C TYR A 64 -2.18 -11.65 6.96
N SER A 65 -2.32 -10.34 6.80
CA SER A 65 -2.91 -9.43 7.82
C SER A 65 -2.18 -9.48 9.19
N LEU A 66 -0.89 -9.76 9.20
CA LEU A 66 -0.07 -9.91 10.41
C LEU A 66 0.91 -8.75 10.61
N THR A 67 0.47 -7.52 10.34
CA THR A 67 1.29 -6.29 10.42
C THR A 67 2.01 -6.11 11.76
N GLY A 68 1.37 -6.52 12.86
CA GLY A 68 1.92 -6.42 14.22
C GLY A 68 3.09 -7.37 14.49
N TRP A 69 3.28 -8.41 13.70
CA TRP A 69 4.34 -9.39 13.89
C TRP A 69 5.71 -8.88 13.49
N LYS A 70 5.79 -7.91 12.57
CA LYS A 70 7.05 -7.33 12.09
C LYS A 70 8.01 -8.35 11.50
N ILE A 71 7.48 -9.35 10.77
CA ILE A 71 8.24 -10.35 10.04
C ILE A 71 8.21 -10.02 8.55
N GLY A 72 9.38 -9.90 7.97
CA GLY A 72 9.59 -9.69 6.54
C GLY A 72 10.91 -10.30 6.11
N TRP A 73 11.16 -10.29 4.84
CA TRP A 73 12.35 -10.87 4.21
C TRP A 73 12.85 -10.00 3.06
N ALA A 74 14.09 -10.23 2.71
CA ALA A 74 14.70 -9.69 1.51
C ALA A 74 15.26 -10.85 0.69
N THR A 75 15.01 -10.84 -0.61
CA THR A 75 15.53 -11.81 -1.57
C THR A 75 16.30 -11.09 -2.67
N GLY A 76 17.34 -11.72 -3.19
CA GLY A 76 18.18 -11.14 -4.25
C GLY A 76 19.51 -11.84 -4.38
N PRO A 77 20.44 -11.29 -5.18
CA PRO A 77 21.77 -11.86 -5.35
C PRO A 77 22.56 -11.86 -4.03
N ALA A 78 23.37 -12.89 -3.84
CA ALA A 78 24.06 -13.17 -2.58
C ALA A 78 24.86 -11.98 -2.04
N HIS A 79 25.51 -11.20 -2.92
CA HIS A 79 26.31 -10.05 -2.50
C HIS A 79 25.48 -8.91 -1.93
N LEU A 80 24.26 -8.66 -2.46
CA LEU A 80 23.34 -7.64 -1.94
C LEU A 80 22.70 -8.11 -0.62
N VAL A 81 22.32 -9.39 -0.53
CA VAL A 81 21.79 -9.96 0.72
C VAL A 81 22.83 -9.94 1.82
N ALA A 82 24.12 -10.24 1.52
CA ALA A 82 25.20 -10.16 2.48
C ALA A 82 25.39 -8.72 2.99
N ALA A 83 25.44 -7.72 2.11
CA ALA A 83 25.56 -6.31 2.50
C ALA A 83 24.38 -5.85 3.37
N LEU A 84 23.16 -6.28 3.04
CA LEU A 84 21.97 -6.02 3.86
C LEU A 84 22.12 -6.64 5.26
N LEU A 85 22.59 -7.89 5.33
CA LEU A 85 22.77 -8.61 6.60
C LEU A 85 23.82 -7.93 7.49
N ASP A 86 24.94 -7.50 6.90
CA ASP A 86 25.99 -6.76 7.59
C ASP A 86 25.48 -5.45 8.21
N ALA A 87 24.64 -4.70 7.50
CA ALA A 87 24.01 -3.51 8.04
C ALA A 87 22.95 -3.84 9.10
N LYS A 88 22.11 -4.83 8.82
CA LYS A 88 20.98 -5.22 9.67
C LYS A 88 21.41 -5.64 11.08
N GLN A 89 22.53 -6.36 11.22
CA GLN A 89 23.00 -6.80 12.53
C GLN A 89 23.24 -5.64 13.52
N TRP A 90 23.55 -4.45 13.01
CA TRP A 90 23.81 -3.24 13.82
C TRP A 90 22.56 -2.36 14.00
N LEU A 91 21.51 -2.53 13.16
CA LEU A 91 20.30 -1.74 13.21
C LEU A 91 19.19 -2.43 14.02
N THR A 92 18.79 -3.63 13.62
CA THR A 92 17.67 -4.33 14.23
C THR A 92 18.06 -5.70 14.78
N PHE A 93 19.25 -6.17 14.46
CA PHE A 93 19.80 -7.49 14.79
C PHE A 93 18.89 -8.61 14.25
N THR A 94 17.85 -9.02 15.00
CA THR A 94 16.86 -10.02 14.58
C THR A 94 15.47 -9.60 15.01
N SER A 95 14.45 -10.18 14.36
CA SER A 95 13.06 -10.10 14.78
C SER A 95 12.69 -11.23 15.75
N GLY A 96 11.51 -11.14 16.40
CA GLY A 96 11.02 -12.12 17.38
C GLY A 96 11.12 -13.55 16.88
N ALA A 97 12.04 -14.33 17.49
CA ALA A 97 12.37 -15.67 17.05
C ALA A 97 11.16 -16.64 16.93
N PRO A 98 10.14 -16.62 17.84
CA PRO A 98 8.98 -17.52 17.70
C PRO A 98 8.06 -17.17 16.53
N LEU A 99 8.10 -15.92 16.02
CA LEU A 99 7.24 -15.48 14.93
C LEU A 99 7.80 -15.86 13.55
N GLN A 100 9.09 -16.08 13.42
CA GLN A 100 9.69 -16.48 12.14
C GLN A 100 9.25 -17.87 11.69
N PRO A 101 9.33 -18.94 12.52
CA PRO A 101 8.81 -20.25 12.14
C PRO A 101 7.28 -20.25 11.98
N ALA A 102 6.54 -19.41 12.71
CA ALA A 102 5.11 -19.26 12.50
C ALA A 102 4.79 -18.61 11.14
N ALA A 103 5.58 -17.62 10.70
CA ALA A 103 5.48 -17.06 9.36
C ALA A 103 5.79 -18.08 8.27
N ALA A 104 6.86 -18.87 8.43
CA ALA A 104 7.20 -19.95 7.52
C ALA A 104 6.07 -20.99 7.44
N HIS A 105 5.50 -21.37 8.58
CA HIS A 105 4.36 -22.28 8.61
C HIS A 105 3.14 -21.75 7.82
N ALA A 106 2.82 -20.46 7.95
CA ALA A 106 1.72 -19.86 7.21
C ALA A 106 1.98 -19.85 5.70
N LEU A 107 3.21 -19.55 5.28
CA LEU A 107 3.60 -19.59 3.86
C LEU A 107 3.49 -21.00 3.27
N ASP A 108 3.87 -22.03 4.03
CA ASP A 108 3.88 -23.42 3.58
C ASP A 108 2.48 -24.06 3.59
N HIS A 109 1.60 -23.68 4.53
CA HIS A 109 0.35 -24.41 4.79
C HIS A 109 -0.92 -23.62 4.47
N GLU A 110 -0.83 -22.29 4.29
CA GLU A 110 -1.97 -21.42 4.01
C GLU A 110 -1.77 -20.63 2.69
N PRO A 111 -1.41 -21.28 1.57
CA PRO A 111 -1.09 -20.58 0.31
C PRO A 111 -2.30 -19.86 -0.31
N ASP A 112 -3.53 -20.28 0.00
CA ASP A 112 -4.76 -19.70 -0.52
C ASP A 112 -5.25 -18.46 0.28
N TRP A 113 -4.70 -18.26 1.47
CA TRP A 113 -5.11 -17.14 2.34
C TRP A 113 -4.95 -15.77 1.66
N PRO A 114 -3.81 -15.42 1.03
CA PRO A 114 -3.67 -14.12 0.38
C PRO A 114 -4.73 -13.86 -0.70
N ARG A 115 -5.09 -14.89 -1.48
CA ARG A 115 -6.13 -14.76 -2.50
C ARG A 115 -7.51 -14.52 -1.89
N ALA A 116 -7.85 -15.21 -0.81
CA ALA A 116 -9.10 -15.00 -0.09
C ALA A 116 -9.17 -13.59 0.50
N LEU A 117 -8.08 -13.13 1.12
CA LEU A 117 -7.96 -11.78 1.64
C LEU A 117 -8.12 -10.71 0.55
N THR A 118 -7.52 -10.92 -0.62
CA THR A 118 -7.59 -9.97 -1.74
C THR A 118 -9.03 -9.79 -2.24
N ARG A 119 -9.81 -10.87 -2.38
CA ARG A 119 -11.22 -10.79 -2.75
C ARG A 119 -12.07 -10.05 -1.72
N ASP A 120 -11.81 -10.30 -0.45
CA ASP A 120 -12.48 -9.61 0.65
C ASP A 120 -12.13 -8.12 0.66
N LEU A 121 -10.86 -7.77 0.47
CA LEU A 121 -10.41 -6.38 0.34
C LEU A 121 -11.00 -5.68 -0.88
N GLN A 122 -11.13 -6.37 -2.02
CA GLN A 122 -11.79 -5.81 -3.20
C GLN A 122 -13.24 -5.45 -2.91
N THR A 123 -13.99 -6.33 -2.24
CA THR A 123 -15.37 -6.05 -1.81
C THR A 123 -15.45 -4.83 -0.88
N ARG A 124 -14.52 -4.73 0.07
CA ARG A 124 -14.44 -3.59 1.01
C ARG A 124 -14.04 -2.30 0.29
N ARG A 125 -13.14 -2.36 -0.69
CA ARG A 125 -12.80 -1.23 -1.56
C ARG A 125 -14.03 -0.69 -2.26
N ASP A 126 -14.78 -1.58 -2.90
CA ASP A 126 -15.96 -1.20 -3.67
C ASP A 126 -17.02 -0.53 -2.79
N ALA A 127 -17.26 -1.09 -1.61
CA ALA A 127 -18.15 -0.50 -0.62
C ALA A 127 -17.67 0.89 -0.15
N LEU A 128 -16.36 1.03 0.14
CA LEU A 128 -15.79 2.31 0.57
C LEU A 128 -15.85 3.35 -0.55
N VAL A 129 -15.52 2.98 -1.80
CA VAL A 129 -15.56 3.89 -2.96
C VAL A 129 -16.97 4.41 -3.20
N ALA A 130 -17.98 3.53 -3.18
CA ALA A 130 -19.37 3.91 -3.34
C ALA A 130 -19.83 4.85 -2.22
N GLY A 131 -19.58 4.49 -0.96
CA GLY A 131 -20.01 5.30 0.18
C GLY A 131 -19.26 6.63 0.32
N LEU A 132 -17.99 6.72 -0.09
CA LEU A 132 -17.26 7.99 -0.17
C LEU A 132 -17.88 8.91 -1.25
N ALA A 133 -18.27 8.38 -2.40
CA ALA A 133 -18.94 9.14 -3.44
C ALA A 133 -20.31 9.69 -2.94
N ASP A 134 -21.08 8.87 -2.26
CA ASP A 134 -22.37 9.27 -1.64
C ASP A 134 -22.18 10.36 -0.56
N ALA A 135 -21.05 10.35 0.14
CA ALA A 135 -20.67 11.37 1.12
C ALA A 135 -20.03 12.63 0.49
N GLY A 136 -20.02 12.75 -0.84
CA GLY A 136 -19.44 13.90 -1.55
C GLY A 136 -17.91 13.88 -1.63
N LEU A 137 -17.28 12.72 -1.46
CA LEU A 137 -15.84 12.49 -1.50
C LEU A 137 -15.47 11.51 -2.63
N PRO A 138 -15.71 11.85 -3.91
CA PRO A 138 -15.49 10.92 -5.01
C PRO A 138 -14.01 10.53 -5.13
N VAL A 139 -13.75 9.25 -5.41
CA VAL A 139 -12.43 8.71 -5.71
C VAL A 139 -12.16 8.92 -7.20
N ALA A 140 -11.09 9.66 -7.54
CA ALA A 140 -10.76 9.97 -8.93
C ALA A 140 -10.26 8.74 -9.71
N ARG A 141 -9.55 7.83 -9.04
CA ARG A 141 -9.06 6.57 -9.61
C ARG A 141 -9.24 5.45 -8.61
N THR A 142 -9.98 4.42 -8.98
CA THR A 142 -10.15 3.22 -8.16
C THR A 142 -8.83 2.48 -8.02
N ALA A 143 -8.49 2.08 -6.80
CA ALA A 143 -7.27 1.33 -6.53
C ALA A 143 -7.33 -0.07 -7.12
N GLU A 144 -6.28 -0.45 -7.82
CA GLU A 144 -6.10 -1.75 -8.46
C GLU A 144 -5.49 -2.80 -7.52
N GLY A 145 -5.09 -2.37 -6.34
CA GLY A 145 -4.44 -3.21 -5.33
C GLY A 145 -4.28 -2.46 -4.02
N THR A 146 -3.50 -3.02 -3.09
CA THR A 146 -3.27 -2.50 -1.74
C THR A 146 -4.54 -2.54 -0.86
N TYR A 147 -4.73 -1.57 0.02
CA TYR A 147 -5.96 -1.38 0.80
C TYR A 147 -6.25 0.10 1.08
N PHE A 148 -5.88 0.96 0.13
CA PHE A 148 -6.09 2.41 0.23
C PHE A 148 -6.76 2.96 -1.03
N VAL A 149 -7.58 4.00 -0.84
CA VAL A 149 -8.05 4.90 -1.88
C VAL A 149 -7.76 6.34 -1.51
N ALA A 150 -7.74 7.23 -2.49
CA ALA A 150 -7.51 8.65 -2.28
C ALA A 150 -8.67 9.49 -2.84
N THR A 151 -9.02 10.55 -2.13
CA THR A 151 -10.01 11.55 -2.56
C THR A 151 -9.36 12.92 -2.57
N ASP A 152 -9.84 13.78 -3.44
CA ASP A 152 -9.52 15.20 -3.49
C ASP A 152 -10.56 15.97 -2.68
N VAL A 153 -10.13 16.78 -1.71
CA VAL A 153 -11.01 17.58 -0.85
C VAL A 153 -11.07 19.06 -1.25
N SER A 154 -10.41 19.46 -2.34
CA SER A 154 -10.35 20.83 -2.80
C SER A 154 -11.73 21.40 -3.17
N HIS A 155 -12.60 20.57 -3.75
CA HIS A 155 -13.98 20.92 -4.12
C HIS A 155 -14.88 21.22 -2.91
N LEU A 156 -14.48 20.80 -1.70
CA LEU A 156 -15.15 21.12 -0.44
C LEU A 156 -14.60 22.42 0.20
N GLY A 157 -13.70 23.13 -0.50
CA GLY A 157 -13.07 24.37 -0.05
C GLY A 157 -11.76 24.17 0.74
N TRP A 158 -11.29 22.93 0.89
CA TRP A 158 -10.03 22.61 1.57
C TRP A 158 -8.85 22.64 0.60
N SER A 159 -7.91 23.57 0.79
CA SER A 159 -6.66 23.62 0.04
C SER A 159 -5.55 22.77 0.67
N ASP A 160 -5.82 22.20 1.84
CA ASP A 160 -4.85 21.44 2.63
C ASP A 160 -5.51 20.16 3.23
N GLY A 161 -5.06 19.01 2.76
CA GLY A 161 -5.56 17.71 3.24
C GLY A 161 -5.23 17.43 4.70
N ALA A 162 -4.15 18.01 5.26
CA ALA A 162 -3.87 17.86 6.67
C ALA A 162 -4.84 18.65 7.54
N GLU A 163 -5.19 19.90 7.14
CA GLU A 163 -6.23 20.67 7.84
C GLU A 163 -7.57 19.92 7.82
N PHE A 164 -7.96 19.35 6.66
CA PHE A 164 -9.15 18.51 6.56
C PHE A 164 -9.07 17.30 7.49
N CYS A 165 -7.96 16.55 7.47
CA CYS A 165 -7.77 15.38 8.34
C CYS A 165 -7.81 15.73 9.84
N TRP A 166 -7.33 16.92 10.23
CA TRP A 166 -7.42 17.40 11.62
C TRP A 166 -8.86 17.76 12.03
N ALA A 167 -9.65 18.32 11.12
CA ALA A 167 -11.05 18.68 11.37
C ALA A 167 -11.99 17.45 11.39
N LEU A 168 -11.64 16.40 10.65
CA LEU A 168 -12.51 15.24 10.40
C LEU A 168 -12.97 14.50 11.67
N PRO A 169 -12.13 14.27 12.70
CA PRO A 169 -12.56 13.64 13.95
C PRO A 169 -13.67 14.41 14.69
N GLU A 170 -13.60 15.73 14.70
CA GLU A 170 -14.60 16.57 15.35
C GLU A 170 -15.89 16.65 14.54
N ARG A 171 -15.79 16.70 13.20
CA ARG A 171 -16.95 16.84 12.31
C ARG A 171 -17.71 15.54 12.10
N ALA A 172 -16.99 14.44 11.93
CA ALA A 172 -17.56 13.15 11.54
C ALA A 172 -17.17 11.98 12.46
N GLY A 173 -16.26 12.17 13.43
CA GLY A 173 -15.78 11.06 14.25
C GLY A 173 -15.02 9.99 13.46
N VAL A 174 -14.40 10.38 12.34
CA VAL A 174 -13.63 9.52 11.43
C VAL A 174 -12.22 10.07 11.29
N VAL A 175 -11.25 9.22 10.98
CA VAL A 175 -9.86 9.60 10.73
C VAL A 175 -9.43 9.19 9.32
N ALA A 176 -8.63 10.03 8.69
CA ALA A 176 -7.98 9.78 7.40
C ALA A 176 -6.54 10.27 7.44
N VAL A 177 -5.75 10.01 6.40
CA VAL A 177 -4.33 10.35 6.35
C VAL A 177 -4.08 11.33 5.19
N PRO A 178 -3.47 12.51 5.44
CA PRO A 178 -3.13 13.42 4.37
C PRO A 178 -1.98 12.85 3.51
N LEU A 179 -2.10 12.93 2.18
CA LEU A 179 -1.08 12.42 1.28
C LEU A 179 0.15 13.33 1.17
N GLN A 180 0.02 14.61 1.49
CA GLN A 180 1.15 15.56 1.46
C GLN A 180 2.34 15.14 2.32
N GLY A 181 2.13 14.35 3.37
CA GLY A 181 3.21 13.80 4.22
C GLY A 181 4.13 12.79 3.53
N PHE A 182 3.82 12.40 2.28
CA PHE A 182 4.66 11.52 1.45
C PHE A 182 5.49 12.28 0.41
N TYR A 183 5.47 13.61 0.43
CA TYR A 183 6.25 14.49 -0.45
C TYR A 183 7.40 15.12 0.33
N ASP A 184 8.48 15.48 -0.37
CA ASP A 184 9.65 16.14 0.22
C ASP A 184 9.30 17.50 0.85
N ASP A 185 8.46 18.29 0.17
CA ASP A 185 7.90 19.54 0.70
C ASP A 185 6.36 19.43 0.74
N PRO A 186 5.78 19.18 1.91
CA PRO A 186 4.33 19.10 2.07
C PRO A 186 3.59 20.40 1.68
N ALA A 187 4.24 21.56 1.80
CA ALA A 187 3.60 22.86 1.53
C ALA A 187 3.39 23.13 0.03
N THR A 188 4.25 22.55 -0.82
CA THR A 188 4.22 22.72 -2.28
C THR A 188 3.82 21.46 -3.03
N ALA A 189 3.46 20.39 -2.30
CA ALA A 189 3.08 19.10 -2.88
C ALA A 189 1.86 19.23 -3.80
N ASP A 190 1.96 18.69 -5.01
CA ASP A 190 0.84 18.59 -5.96
C ASP A 190 -0.35 17.84 -5.37
N GLY A 191 -0.07 16.86 -4.49
CA GLY A 191 -1.08 16.10 -3.75
C GLY A 191 -1.50 16.71 -2.41
N ARG A 192 -1.26 18.01 -2.16
CA ARG A 192 -1.52 18.66 -0.87
C ARG A 192 -2.98 18.56 -0.41
N HIS A 193 -3.91 18.53 -1.35
CA HIS A 193 -5.35 18.42 -1.11
C HIS A 193 -5.88 16.99 -1.13
N LEU A 194 -4.99 16.00 -1.30
CA LEU A 194 -5.37 14.59 -1.35
C LEU A 194 -5.37 13.95 0.04
N VAL A 195 -6.38 13.13 0.27
CA VAL A 195 -6.60 12.41 1.53
C VAL A 195 -6.74 10.92 1.26
N ARG A 196 -6.03 10.10 2.03
CA ARG A 196 -6.00 8.64 1.91
C ARG A 196 -6.91 7.98 2.93
N TRP A 197 -7.73 7.05 2.45
CA TRP A 197 -8.66 6.22 3.22
C TRP A 197 -8.23 4.76 3.19
N ALA A 198 -8.37 4.04 4.32
CA ALA A 198 -8.00 2.65 4.42
C ALA A 198 -9.24 1.76 4.53
N PHE A 199 -9.33 0.72 3.68
CA PHE A 199 -10.40 -0.28 3.71
C PHE A 199 -10.00 -1.63 4.33
N CYS A 200 -8.84 -1.71 4.99
CA CYS A 200 -8.40 -2.87 5.75
C CYS A 200 -9.10 -3.00 7.12
N LYS A 201 -10.35 -2.58 7.20
CA LYS A 201 -11.19 -2.62 8.41
C LYS A 201 -12.34 -3.61 8.20
N THR A 202 -13.04 -3.98 9.30
CA THR A 202 -14.24 -4.82 9.15
C THR A 202 -15.33 -4.10 8.36
N PRO A 203 -16.19 -4.83 7.63
CA PRO A 203 -17.28 -4.22 6.87
C PRO A 203 -18.17 -3.31 7.73
N ASP A 204 -18.50 -3.72 8.97
CA ASP A 204 -19.33 -2.93 9.89
C ASP A 204 -18.67 -1.60 10.26
N LEU A 205 -17.32 -1.60 10.46
CA LEU A 205 -16.60 -0.37 10.79
C LEU A 205 -16.53 0.57 9.59
N ILE A 206 -16.39 0.04 8.38
CA ILE A 206 -16.45 0.83 7.13
C ILE A 206 -17.84 1.44 6.98
N ALA A 207 -18.91 0.66 7.14
CA ALA A 207 -20.30 1.13 7.05
C ALA A 207 -20.58 2.23 8.06
N ALA A 208 -20.21 2.04 9.32
CA ALA A 208 -20.39 3.04 10.38
C ALA A 208 -19.60 4.33 10.11
N GLY A 209 -18.39 4.23 9.54
CA GLY A 209 -17.61 5.39 9.12
C GLY A 209 -18.27 6.17 7.98
N LEU A 210 -18.78 5.47 6.99
CA LEU A 210 -19.48 6.05 5.84
C LEU A 210 -20.79 6.73 6.24
N GLU A 211 -21.57 6.14 7.14
CA GLU A 211 -22.79 6.74 7.69
C GLU A 211 -22.49 8.08 8.40
N ARG A 212 -21.41 8.14 9.17
CA ARG A 212 -20.97 9.38 9.84
C ARG A 212 -20.53 10.44 8.84
N LEU A 213 -19.78 10.06 7.81
CA LEU A 213 -19.35 10.98 6.75
C LEU A 213 -20.55 11.57 6.01
N ALA A 214 -21.52 10.73 5.64
CA ALA A 214 -22.74 11.16 4.94
C ALA A 214 -23.62 12.11 5.78
N GLY A 215 -23.57 11.99 7.11
CA GLY A 215 -24.32 12.85 8.03
C GLY A 215 -23.58 14.13 8.46
N ALA A 216 -22.34 14.36 8.04
CA ALA A 216 -21.50 15.46 8.48
C ALA A 216 -21.41 16.59 7.44
N ASP A 217 -21.26 17.84 7.90
CA ASP A 217 -20.82 18.94 7.04
C ASP A 217 -19.30 18.89 6.89
N LEU A 218 -18.85 18.49 5.70
CA LEU A 218 -17.44 18.33 5.36
C LEU A 218 -16.87 19.57 4.66
N THR A 219 -17.67 20.62 4.40
CA THR A 219 -17.20 21.87 3.77
C THR A 219 -16.32 22.68 4.73
N ARG A 220 -15.39 23.47 4.21
CA ARG A 220 -14.50 24.31 5.03
C ARG A 220 -15.22 25.50 5.66
#